data_34d3d3903ab9ba8c0012439a7057c521
#
_entry.id   34d3d3903ab9ba8c0012439a7057c521
#
_cell.length_a   1.000
_cell.length_b   1.000
_cell.length_c   1.000
_cell.angle_alpha   90.00
_cell.angle_beta   90.00
_cell.angle_gamma   90.00
#
_symmetry.space_group_name_H-M   'P 1'
#
loop_
_entity.id
_entity.type
_entity.pdbx_description
1 polymer ?
#
loop_
_entity_poly.entity_id
_entity_poly.type
_entity_poly.pdbx_seq_one_letter_code
_entity_poly.pdbx_strand_id
1 'polypeptide(L)'
;MRILHCLAQLPMKTGSGVYFDTVLRYMDERGHENAALYGVQAPFDPELPCTETFPVVFNSDVLPFPIAGMSDEMPYDSTVFGAMSDEDLQLYMQVFRKRLEEAKRIFRPQVVISHHIFLMTAIVREVFSDIPVVGISHGTDLRQVRKHERFLS
;
A
#
# COMPACT_ATOMS: atom_id res chain seq x y z
N MET A 1 10.14 -16.50 8.69
CA MET A 1 9.90 -16.22 7.25
C MET A 1 10.13 -14.74 6.99
N ARG A 2 10.47 -14.38 5.76
CA ARG A 2 10.50 -12.97 5.32
C ARG A 2 9.14 -12.60 4.74
N ILE A 3 8.47 -11.62 5.38
CA ILE A 3 7.11 -11.19 5.07
C ILE A 3 7.15 -9.72 4.62
N LEU A 4 6.68 -9.44 3.40
CA LEU A 4 6.46 -8.07 2.93
C LEU A 4 5.01 -7.67 3.17
N HIS A 5 4.81 -6.60 3.92
CA HIS A 5 3.50 -6.02 4.18
C HIS A 5 3.30 -4.78 3.30
N CYS A 6 2.19 -4.70 2.59
CA CYS A 6 1.88 -3.62 1.66
C CYS A 6 0.60 -2.88 2.06
N LEU A 7 0.67 -1.54 2.16
CA LEU A 7 -0.46 -0.66 2.42
C LEU A 7 -0.33 0.61 1.56
N ALA A 8 -1.30 0.93 0.71
CA ALA A 8 -1.24 2.11 -0.14
C ALA A 8 -1.52 3.44 0.60
N GLN A 9 -1.81 3.39 1.89
CA GLN A 9 -2.22 4.51 2.73
C GLN A 9 -1.22 4.77 3.86
N LEU A 10 -1.48 5.83 4.66
CA LEU A 10 -0.71 6.13 5.86
C LEU A 10 -0.93 5.03 6.92
N PRO A 11 0.14 4.39 7.42
CA PRO A 11 0.05 3.51 8.58
C PRO A 11 -0.53 4.23 9.80
N MET A 12 -1.27 3.52 10.66
CA MET A 12 -1.82 3.99 11.95
C MET A 12 -2.84 5.14 11.89
N LYS A 13 -3.16 5.70 10.73
CA LYS A 13 -4.07 6.86 10.60
C LYS A 13 -5.53 6.48 10.32
N THR A 14 -5.78 5.25 9.94
CA THR A 14 -7.11 4.69 9.63
C THR A 14 -7.26 3.32 10.28
N GLY A 15 -8.46 2.74 10.27
CA GLY A 15 -8.68 1.37 10.76
C GLY A 15 -7.79 0.34 10.04
N SER A 16 -7.65 0.45 8.71
CA SER A 16 -6.74 -0.41 7.94
C SER A 16 -5.27 -0.15 8.26
N GLY A 17 -4.89 1.10 8.52
CA GLY A 17 -3.54 1.49 8.94
C GLY A 17 -3.18 0.97 10.33
N VAL A 18 -4.12 0.99 11.28
CA VAL A 18 -3.96 0.39 12.62
C VAL A 18 -3.84 -1.14 12.51
N TYR A 19 -4.68 -1.76 11.69
CA TYR A 19 -4.63 -3.20 11.46
C TYR A 19 -3.31 -3.63 10.81
N PHE A 20 -2.82 -2.87 9.85
CA PHE A 20 -1.51 -3.08 9.22
C PHE A 20 -0.38 -3.09 10.26
N ASP A 21 -0.30 -2.08 11.13
CA ASP A 21 0.70 -2.01 12.21
C ASP A 21 0.54 -3.17 13.20
N THR A 22 -0.70 -3.53 13.56
CA THR A 22 -0.99 -4.66 14.45
C THR A 22 -0.48 -5.98 13.89
N VAL A 23 -0.70 -6.24 12.59
CA VAL A 23 -0.22 -7.47 11.93
C VAL A 23 1.31 -7.49 11.88
N LEU A 24 1.94 -6.36 11.57
CA LEU A 24 3.39 -6.23 11.57
C LEU A 24 3.98 -6.60 12.94
N ARG A 25 3.50 -5.99 14.03
CA ARG A 25 3.96 -6.27 15.39
C ARG A 25 3.73 -7.72 15.79
N TYR A 26 2.57 -8.26 15.44
CA TYR A 26 2.23 -9.65 15.72
C TYR A 26 3.19 -10.64 15.03
N MET A 27 3.59 -10.34 13.78
CA MET A 27 4.54 -11.18 13.05
C MET A 27 5.97 -11.01 13.57
N ASP A 28 6.35 -9.80 13.97
CA ASP A 28 7.65 -9.51 14.59
C ASP A 28 7.83 -10.26 15.91
N GLU A 29 6.84 -10.21 16.81
CA GLU A 29 6.81 -10.94 18.08
C GLU A 29 6.93 -12.46 17.91
N ARG A 30 6.59 -13.00 16.72
CA ARG A 30 6.73 -14.42 16.37
C ARG A 30 8.05 -14.75 15.69
N GLY A 31 8.98 -13.81 15.63
CA GLY A 31 10.31 -14.00 15.07
C GLY A 31 10.34 -14.07 13.54
N HIS A 32 9.35 -13.46 12.88
CA HIS A 32 9.38 -13.26 11.44
C HIS A 32 10.16 -11.99 11.09
N GLU A 33 10.90 -12.04 9.99
CA GLU A 33 11.58 -10.89 9.43
C GLU A 33 10.57 -10.12 8.55
N ASN A 34 10.29 -8.86 8.90
CA ASN A 34 9.28 -8.06 8.25
C ASN A 34 9.88 -6.90 7.46
N ALA A 35 9.29 -6.62 6.31
CA ALA A 35 9.46 -5.38 5.57
C ALA A 35 8.11 -4.73 5.30
N ALA A 36 8.08 -3.41 5.12
CA ALA A 36 6.88 -2.64 4.87
C ALA A 36 7.01 -1.78 3.62
N LEU A 37 6.04 -1.89 2.71
CA LEU A 37 5.81 -0.93 1.63
C LEU A 37 4.52 -0.18 1.92
N TYR A 38 4.58 1.15 1.99
CA TYR A 38 3.43 1.97 2.40
C TYR A 38 3.45 3.35 1.75
N GLY A 39 2.24 3.92 1.61
CA GLY A 39 2.09 5.32 1.23
C GLY A 39 2.39 6.24 2.42
N VAL A 40 3.07 7.34 2.16
CA VAL A 40 3.41 8.36 3.16
C VAL A 40 3.42 9.75 2.56
N GLN A 41 3.11 10.76 3.37
CA GLN A 41 3.29 12.18 3.03
C GLN A 41 3.72 12.97 4.26
N ALA A 42 4.54 13.99 4.05
CA ALA A 42 5.00 14.86 5.14
C ALA A 42 3.82 15.51 5.88
N PRO A 43 3.93 15.76 7.18
CA PRO A 43 5.10 15.52 8.05
C PRO A 43 5.14 14.13 8.71
N PHE A 44 4.29 13.18 8.26
CA PHE A 44 4.16 11.88 8.90
C PHE A 44 5.33 10.95 8.55
N ASP A 45 5.98 10.41 9.57
CA ASP A 45 7.06 9.43 9.47
C ASP A 45 6.79 8.29 10.47
N PRO A 46 6.25 7.14 10.01
CA PRO A 46 5.88 6.04 10.88
C PRO A 46 7.09 5.23 11.34
N GLU A 47 7.16 4.94 12.64
CA GLU A 47 8.07 3.93 13.18
C GLU A 47 7.42 2.54 13.11
N LEU A 48 7.93 1.68 12.23
CA LEU A 48 7.42 0.33 12.00
C LEU A 48 8.45 -0.72 12.47
N PRO A 49 8.02 -1.85 13.05
CA PRO A 49 8.89 -2.94 13.47
C PRO A 49 9.34 -3.77 12.26
N CYS A 50 10.15 -3.17 11.39
CA CYS A 50 10.60 -3.75 10.14
C CYS A 50 12.11 -3.66 9.99
N THR A 51 12.70 -4.66 9.35
CA THR A 51 14.13 -4.62 8.97
C THR A 51 14.38 -3.72 7.76
N GLU A 52 13.37 -3.60 6.88
CA GLU A 52 13.42 -2.76 5.67
C GLU A 52 12.09 -2.03 5.45
N THR A 53 12.16 -0.80 4.99
CA THR A 53 10.99 0.00 4.62
C THR A 53 11.11 0.55 3.20
N PHE A 54 9.98 0.55 2.48
CA PHE A 54 9.87 1.00 1.10
C PHE A 54 8.73 2.05 1.01
N PRO A 55 8.94 3.27 1.52
CA PRO A 55 7.92 4.31 1.47
C PRO A 55 7.67 4.79 0.04
N VAL A 56 6.40 5.00 -0.30
CA VAL A 56 5.93 5.71 -1.50
C VAL A 56 5.50 7.10 -1.06
N VAL A 57 6.30 8.11 -1.41
CA VAL A 57 6.13 9.47 -0.90
C VAL A 57 5.23 10.28 -1.82
N PHE A 58 4.08 10.70 -1.30
CA PHE A 58 3.14 11.61 -1.93
C PHE A 58 3.45 13.08 -1.59
N ASN A 59 2.84 14.04 -2.29
CA ASN A 59 3.18 15.46 -2.24
C ASN A 59 4.69 15.69 -2.44
N SER A 60 5.27 15.01 -3.42
CA SER A 60 6.69 15.00 -3.77
C SER A 60 6.88 15.31 -5.25
N ASP A 61 8.12 15.48 -5.68
CA ASP A 61 8.45 15.64 -7.11
C ASP A 61 8.07 14.40 -7.95
N VAL A 62 7.95 13.23 -7.31
CA VAL A 62 7.61 11.94 -7.96
C VAL A 62 6.11 11.73 -8.04
N LEU A 63 5.37 12.01 -6.96
CA LEU A 63 3.91 11.96 -6.89
C LEU A 63 3.40 13.33 -6.42
N PRO A 64 3.12 14.28 -7.33
CA PRO A 64 2.83 15.68 -6.98
C PRO A 64 1.37 15.91 -6.54
N PHE A 65 0.76 14.93 -5.90
CA PHE A 65 -0.60 14.99 -5.38
C PHE A 65 -0.69 14.34 -4.00
N PRO A 66 -1.74 14.66 -3.20
CA PRO A 66 -1.95 14.03 -1.90
C PRO A 66 -2.18 12.53 -2.01
N ILE A 67 -1.86 11.81 -0.95
CA ILE A 67 -2.05 10.36 -0.89
C ILE A 67 -3.50 9.96 -1.23
N ALA A 68 -3.67 8.94 -2.08
CA ALA A 68 -4.98 8.48 -2.47
C ALA A 68 -5.67 7.71 -1.34
N GLY A 69 -6.84 8.20 -0.92
CA GLY A 69 -7.64 7.60 0.15
C GLY A 69 -8.56 6.50 -0.35
N MET A 70 -8.78 5.47 0.49
CA MET A 70 -9.76 4.41 0.23
C MET A 70 -11.20 4.81 0.67
N SER A 71 -11.39 6.03 1.13
CA SER A 71 -12.66 6.70 1.38
C SER A 71 -12.62 8.11 0.82
N ASP A 72 -13.79 8.69 0.54
CA ASP A 72 -13.89 10.07 0.07
C ASP A 72 -13.50 11.07 1.17
N GLU A 73 -13.72 10.68 2.43
CA GLU A 73 -13.30 11.43 3.62
C GLU A 73 -12.23 10.63 4.35
N MET A 74 -11.06 11.25 4.52
CA MET A 74 -9.91 10.68 5.23
C MET A 74 -9.53 11.60 6.40
N PRO A 75 -8.93 11.09 7.48
CA PRO A 75 -8.49 11.90 8.62
C PRO A 75 -7.23 12.72 8.33
N TYR A 76 -6.85 12.86 7.08
CA TYR A 76 -5.70 13.62 6.57
C TYR A 76 -5.99 14.11 5.15
N ASP A 77 -5.19 15.07 4.68
CA ASP A 77 -5.29 15.55 3.30
C ASP A 77 -5.05 14.41 2.30
N SER A 78 -6.02 14.18 1.44
CA SER A 78 -6.02 13.05 0.51
C SER A 78 -6.70 13.39 -0.80
N THR A 79 -6.30 12.70 -1.88
CA THR A 79 -7.05 12.67 -3.12
C THR A 79 -7.99 11.47 -3.15
N VAL A 80 -9.04 11.55 -3.98
CA VAL A 80 -10.00 10.47 -4.20
C VAL A 80 -9.64 9.78 -5.52
N PHE A 81 -9.57 8.46 -5.53
CA PHE A 81 -9.23 7.70 -6.74
C PHE A 81 -10.10 8.05 -7.95
N GLY A 82 -11.39 8.28 -7.73
CA GLY A 82 -12.33 8.67 -8.80
C GLY A 82 -12.07 10.05 -9.39
N ALA A 83 -11.36 10.93 -8.67
CA ALA A 83 -11.02 12.28 -9.10
C ALA A 83 -9.62 12.38 -9.73
N MET A 84 -8.82 11.32 -9.67
CA MET A 84 -7.49 11.30 -10.30
C MET A 84 -7.61 11.33 -11.82
N SER A 85 -6.74 12.10 -12.49
CA SER A 85 -6.56 12.02 -13.94
C SER A 85 -6.01 10.64 -14.34
N ASP A 86 -6.12 10.29 -15.62
CA ASP A 86 -5.52 9.05 -16.11
C ASP A 86 -4.00 9.08 -16.02
N GLU A 87 -3.39 10.26 -16.21
CA GLU A 87 -1.96 10.47 -16.06
C GLU A 87 -1.51 10.27 -14.60
N ASP A 88 -2.22 10.84 -13.63
CA ASP A 88 -1.92 10.68 -12.21
C ASP A 88 -2.08 9.22 -11.77
N LEU A 89 -3.11 8.54 -12.28
CA LEU A 89 -3.35 7.13 -12.00
C LEU A 89 -2.24 6.25 -12.58
N GLN A 90 -1.81 6.51 -13.81
CA GLN A 90 -0.68 5.82 -14.42
C GLN A 90 0.62 6.05 -13.65
N LEU A 91 0.89 7.29 -13.25
CA LEU A 91 2.06 7.65 -12.45
C LEU A 91 2.05 6.93 -11.09
N TYR A 92 0.89 6.92 -10.40
CA TYR A 92 0.67 6.17 -9.18
C TYR A 92 1.05 4.68 -9.36
N MET A 93 0.51 4.04 -10.39
CA MET A 93 0.75 2.62 -10.66
C MET A 93 2.23 2.34 -10.99
N GLN A 94 2.88 3.21 -11.76
CA GLN A 94 4.30 3.07 -12.11
C GLN A 94 5.21 3.20 -10.88
N VAL A 95 4.94 4.16 -10.00
CA VAL A 95 5.75 4.39 -8.79
C VAL A 95 5.60 3.23 -7.82
N PHE A 96 4.36 2.74 -7.58
CA PHE A 96 4.14 1.55 -6.75
C PHE A 96 4.83 0.32 -7.34
N ARG A 97 4.72 0.09 -8.64
CA ARG A 97 5.40 -1.03 -9.33
C ARG A 97 6.91 -0.99 -9.11
N LYS A 98 7.53 0.15 -9.37
CA LYS A 98 8.99 0.34 -9.19
C LYS A 98 9.41 0.06 -7.74
N ARG A 99 8.62 0.52 -6.76
CA ARG A 99 8.92 0.29 -5.34
C ARG A 99 8.74 -1.18 -4.93
N LEU A 100 7.73 -1.86 -5.48
CA LEU A 100 7.51 -3.30 -5.26
C LEU A 100 8.64 -4.14 -5.89
N GLU A 101 9.10 -3.81 -7.07
CA GLU A 101 10.25 -4.46 -7.73
C GLU A 101 11.55 -4.27 -6.91
N GLU A 102 11.75 -3.08 -6.35
CA GLU A 102 12.86 -2.80 -5.45
C GLU A 102 12.77 -3.67 -4.17
N ALA A 103 11.60 -3.74 -3.54
CA ALA A 103 11.35 -4.58 -2.39
C ALA A 103 11.58 -6.08 -2.70
N LYS A 104 11.12 -6.55 -3.86
CA LYS A 104 11.36 -7.92 -4.33
C LYS A 104 12.86 -8.21 -4.43
N ARG A 105 13.65 -7.32 -5.00
CA ARG A 105 15.09 -7.48 -5.22
C ARG A 105 15.89 -7.41 -3.91
N ILE A 106 15.57 -6.46 -3.02
CA ILE A 106 16.33 -6.19 -1.80
C ILE A 106 15.92 -7.15 -0.69
N PHE A 107 14.66 -7.20 -0.35
CA PHE A 107 14.15 -7.96 0.79
C PHE A 107 13.92 -9.44 0.46
N ARG A 108 13.59 -9.78 -0.79
CA ARG A 108 13.32 -11.15 -1.26
C ARG A 108 12.28 -11.85 -0.38
N PRO A 109 11.04 -11.34 -0.31
CA PRO A 109 10.03 -11.91 0.55
C PRO A 109 9.67 -13.34 0.15
N GLN A 110 9.20 -14.13 1.11
CA GLN A 110 8.67 -15.49 0.91
C GLN A 110 7.14 -15.47 0.82
N VAL A 111 6.51 -14.42 1.34
CA VAL A 111 5.07 -14.15 1.25
C VAL A 111 4.84 -12.63 1.27
N VAL A 112 3.80 -12.19 0.58
CA VAL A 112 3.34 -10.79 0.62
C VAL A 112 1.96 -10.75 1.24
N ILE A 113 1.75 -9.83 2.20
CA ILE A 113 0.44 -9.48 2.75
C ILE A 113 0.08 -8.10 2.25
N SER A 114 -0.98 -8.00 1.44
CA SER A 114 -1.41 -6.76 0.83
C SER A 114 -2.77 -6.33 1.38
N HIS A 115 -2.82 -5.12 1.92
CA HIS A 115 -4.03 -4.54 2.49
C HIS A 115 -4.78 -3.74 1.44
N HIS A 116 -6.09 -3.90 1.39
CA HIS A 116 -7.03 -3.46 0.38
C HIS A 116 -6.86 -4.20 -0.96
N ILE A 117 -7.89 -4.96 -1.33
CA ILE A 117 -7.96 -5.65 -2.64
C ILE A 117 -8.38 -4.62 -3.70
N PHE A 118 -7.44 -3.76 -4.09
CA PHE A 118 -7.64 -2.68 -5.04
C PHE A 118 -6.38 -2.53 -5.94
N LEU A 119 -6.17 -1.38 -6.58
CA LEU A 119 -5.13 -1.15 -7.59
C LEU A 119 -3.71 -1.63 -7.19
N MET A 120 -3.25 -1.26 -5.99
CA MET A 120 -1.91 -1.66 -5.52
C MET A 120 -1.81 -3.20 -5.41
N THR A 121 -2.83 -3.87 -4.90
CA THR A 121 -2.83 -5.33 -4.75
C THR A 121 -2.78 -6.05 -6.10
N ALA A 122 -3.38 -5.48 -7.15
CA ALA A 122 -3.23 -6.01 -8.51
C ALA A 122 -1.75 -5.95 -8.96
N ILE A 123 -1.09 -4.81 -8.75
CA ILE A 123 0.34 -4.66 -9.05
C ILE A 123 1.20 -5.62 -8.20
N VAL A 124 0.88 -5.76 -6.92
CA VAL A 124 1.54 -6.73 -6.03
C VAL A 124 1.47 -8.14 -6.63
N ARG A 125 0.28 -8.56 -7.07
CA ARG A 125 0.10 -9.90 -7.66
C ARG A 125 0.88 -10.10 -8.96
N GLU A 126 1.00 -9.07 -9.78
CA GLU A 126 1.81 -9.12 -11.00
C GLU A 126 3.32 -9.22 -10.69
N VAL A 127 3.83 -8.35 -9.79
CA VAL A 127 5.26 -8.32 -9.42
C VAL A 127 5.66 -9.61 -8.70
N PHE A 128 4.82 -10.13 -7.82
CA PHE A 128 5.09 -11.33 -7.01
C PHE A 128 4.31 -12.55 -7.51
N SER A 129 4.31 -12.80 -8.82
CA SER A 129 3.62 -13.93 -9.44
C SER A 129 4.14 -15.31 -9.01
N ASP A 130 5.36 -15.34 -8.51
CA ASP A 130 6.15 -16.54 -8.16
C ASP A 130 6.08 -16.93 -6.66
N ILE A 131 5.46 -16.10 -5.82
CA ILE A 131 5.30 -16.37 -4.39
C ILE A 131 3.86 -16.14 -3.92
N PRO A 132 3.46 -16.68 -2.75
CA PRO A 132 2.12 -16.43 -2.19
C PRO A 132 1.86 -14.95 -1.91
N VAL A 133 0.68 -14.49 -2.31
CA VAL A 133 0.15 -13.16 -1.99
C VAL A 133 -1.17 -13.33 -1.24
N VAL A 134 -1.26 -12.78 -0.04
CA VAL A 134 -2.47 -12.73 0.79
C VAL A 134 -3.07 -11.34 0.68
N GLY A 135 -4.25 -11.24 0.10
CA GLY A 135 -5.03 -10.00 0.05
C GLY A 135 -5.98 -9.88 1.23
N ILE A 136 -5.97 -8.74 1.92
CA ILE A 136 -6.89 -8.44 3.03
C ILE A 136 -7.86 -7.34 2.59
N SER A 137 -9.15 -7.67 2.49
CA SER A 137 -10.21 -6.69 2.24
C SER A 137 -10.59 -5.96 3.52
N HIS A 138 -10.71 -4.64 3.44
CA HIS A 138 -11.21 -3.78 4.52
C HIS A 138 -12.62 -3.23 4.23
N GLY A 139 -13.28 -3.73 3.18
CA GLY A 139 -14.64 -3.35 2.78
C GLY A 139 -14.73 -2.04 2.00
N THR A 140 -13.84 -1.09 2.22
CA THR A 140 -13.78 0.18 1.46
C THR A 140 -13.28 -0.03 0.03
N ASP A 141 -12.42 -1.00 -0.20
CA ASP A 141 -11.93 -1.44 -1.50
C ASP A 141 -13.08 -1.85 -2.45
N LEU A 142 -14.00 -2.69 -1.97
CA LEU A 142 -15.18 -3.08 -2.75
C LEU A 142 -16.12 -1.89 -3.04
N ARG A 143 -16.23 -0.95 -2.10
CA ARG A 143 -17.00 0.28 -2.31
C ARG A 143 -16.37 1.18 -3.38
N GLN A 144 -15.05 1.34 -3.38
CA GLN A 144 -14.35 2.12 -4.39
C GLN A 144 -14.53 1.54 -5.80
N VAL A 145 -14.41 0.21 -5.96
CA VAL A 145 -14.64 -0.46 -7.25
C VAL A 145 -16.07 -0.22 -7.74
N ARG A 146 -17.09 -0.37 -6.87
CA ARG A 146 -18.49 -0.19 -7.24
C ARG A 146 -18.86 1.25 -7.53
N LYS A 147 -18.18 2.20 -6.91
CA LYS A 147 -18.48 3.64 -7.05
C LYS A 147 -17.94 4.22 -8.36
N HIS A 148 -16.89 3.64 -8.92
CA HIS A 148 -16.21 4.18 -10.10
C HIS A 148 -16.08 3.11 -11.19
N GLU A 149 -16.91 3.21 -12.22
CA GLU A 149 -16.98 2.25 -13.34
C GLU A 149 -15.62 2.01 -14.02
N ARG A 150 -14.75 3.02 -14.03
CA ARG A 150 -13.39 2.91 -14.60
C ARG A 150 -12.52 1.82 -13.95
N PHE A 151 -12.90 1.30 -12.77
CA PHE A 151 -12.20 0.23 -12.06
C PHE A 151 -12.91 -1.13 -12.16
N LEU A 152 -13.97 -1.25 -12.96
CA LEU A 152 -14.72 -2.50 -13.14
C LEU A 152 -14.21 -3.36 -14.31
N SER A 153 -13.27 -2.85 -15.10
CA SER A 153 -12.72 -3.53 -16.31
C SER A 153 -11.46 -4.32 -16.00
#